data_5f534ee26dcfaac5dfec3e49a7a02975
#
_entry.id   5f534ee26dcfaac5dfec3e49a7a02975
#
_cell.length_a   1.000
_cell.length_b   1.000
_cell.length_c   1.000
_cell.angle_alpha   90.00
_cell.angle_beta   90.00
_cell.angle_gamma   90.00
#
_symmetry.space_group_name_H-M   'P 1'
#
loop_
_entity.id
_entity.type
_entity.pdbx_description
1 polymer ?
#
loop_
_entity_poly.entity_id
_entity_poly.type
_entity_poly.pdbx_seq_one_letter_code
_entity_poly.pdbx_strand_id
1 'polypeptide(L)'
;IKIHTGTDYLVYMLGFMPGFTYLGGMSEKIATPRLESPRLQIYPGSVGIAGKQTGMYPSMSPGGWRIIGRTPLKLYNPNSETPVYISSGDYIRYVSISEEEYNNILKKVENNEYKLNIHRVKRGELNA
;
A
#
# COMPACT_ATOMS: atom_id res chain seq x y z
N ILE A 1 10.18 -3.90 -9.30
CA ILE A 1 10.01 -2.55 -8.68
C ILE A 1 9.57 -1.53 -9.72
N LYS A 2 10.31 -1.39 -10.80
CA LYS A 2 10.03 -0.37 -11.83
C LYS A 2 8.60 -0.45 -12.40
N ILE A 3 8.11 -1.65 -12.68
CA ILE A 3 6.75 -1.84 -13.17
C ILE A 3 5.73 -1.50 -12.09
N HIS A 4 5.95 -1.98 -10.87
CA HIS A 4 5.04 -1.77 -9.75
C HIS A 4 4.91 -0.29 -9.36
N THR A 5 5.99 0.47 -9.42
CA THR A 5 6.02 1.90 -9.09
C THR A 5 5.66 2.81 -10.26
N GLY A 6 5.44 2.25 -11.45
CA GLY A 6 5.28 3.02 -12.69
C GLY A 6 3.86 3.44 -13.04
N THR A 7 2.88 3.23 -12.17
CA THR A 7 1.49 3.56 -12.46
C THR A 7 0.75 4.03 -11.21
N ASP A 8 -0.36 4.72 -11.42
CA ASP A 8 -1.30 5.08 -10.36
C ASP A 8 -2.31 3.94 -10.19
N TYR A 9 -2.54 3.55 -8.96
CA TYR A 9 -3.48 2.48 -8.63
C TYR A 9 -4.77 3.05 -8.08
N LEU A 10 -5.90 2.59 -8.62
CA LEU A 10 -7.22 2.94 -8.08
C LEU A 10 -7.52 2.05 -6.88
N VAL A 11 -7.89 2.67 -5.78
CA VAL A 11 -8.42 1.98 -4.61
C VAL A 11 -9.89 1.72 -4.86
N TYR A 12 -10.26 0.47 -5.23
CA TYR A 12 -11.67 0.18 -5.44
C TYR A 12 -12.41 -0.18 -4.19
N MET A 13 -11.76 -0.72 -3.22
CA MET A 13 -12.39 -1.06 -1.95
C MET A 13 -11.37 -1.23 -0.86
N LEU A 14 -11.82 -1.06 0.37
CA LEU A 14 -11.12 -1.42 1.58
C LEU A 14 -11.85 -2.63 2.16
N GLY A 15 -11.12 -3.63 2.61
CA GLY A 15 -11.75 -4.82 3.15
C GLY A 15 -10.76 -5.74 3.83
N PHE A 16 -11.20 -6.91 4.24
CA PHE A 16 -10.41 -7.88 4.99
C PHE A 16 -10.05 -7.39 6.39
N MET A 17 -9.40 -6.23 6.52
CA MET A 17 -9.11 -5.56 7.80
C MET A 17 -9.07 -4.05 7.57
N PRO A 18 -9.23 -3.22 8.62
CA PRO A 18 -9.17 -1.76 8.46
C PRO A 18 -7.87 -1.31 7.83
N GLY A 19 -7.96 -0.52 6.76
CA GLY A 19 -6.81 0.00 6.04
C GLY A 19 -6.21 -0.93 4.99
N PHE A 20 -6.71 -2.15 4.83
CA PHE A 20 -6.27 -3.04 3.75
C PHE A 20 -6.88 -2.57 2.42
N THR A 21 -6.04 -2.29 1.44
CA THR A 21 -6.46 -1.77 0.15
C THR A 21 -6.48 -2.84 -0.93
N TYR A 22 -7.53 -2.83 -1.74
CA TYR A 22 -7.59 -3.61 -2.98
C TYR A 22 -7.39 -2.65 -4.14
N LEU A 23 -6.28 -2.80 -4.86
CA LEU A 23 -5.82 -1.86 -5.86
C LEU A 23 -5.96 -2.42 -7.27
N GLY A 24 -6.48 -1.61 -8.18
CA GLY A 24 -6.59 -1.94 -9.59
C GLY A 24 -5.55 -1.22 -10.44
N GLY A 25 -5.30 -1.75 -11.61
CA GLY A 25 -4.39 -1.13 -12.59
C GLY A 25 -2.98 -1.73 -12.61
N MET A 26 -2.74 -2.80 -11.87
CA MET A 26 -1.44 -3.47 -11.90
C MET A 26 -1.19 -4.14 -13.24
N SER A 27 0.02 -3.99 -13.78
CA SER A 27 0.44 -4.67 -15.01
C SER A 27 0.39 -6.19 -14.83
N GLU A 28 -0.14 -6.89 -15.81
CA GLU A 28 -0.16 -8.35 -15.83
C GLU A 28 1.24 -8.96 -15.89
N LYS A 29 2.24 -8.20 -16.30
CA LYS A 29 3.63 -8.65 -16.37
C LYS A 29 4.18 -9.07 -15.01
N ILE A 30 3.64 -8.54 -13.92
CA ILE A 30 4.06 -8.88 -12.55
C ILE A 30 2.99 -9.64 -11.77
N ALA A 31 1.92 -10.06 -12.44
CA ALA A 31 0.90 -10.91 -11.82
C ALA A 31 1.52 -12.22 -11.34
N THR A 32 1.21 -12.60 -10.10
CA THR A 32 1.80 -13.78 -9.47
C THR A 32 0.76 -14.41 -8.54
N PRO A 33 0.53 -15.73 -8.62
CA PRO A 33 -0.45 -16.36 -7.74
C PRO A 33 -0.02 -16.31 -6.27
N ARG A 34 -1.00 -16.43 -5.39
CA ARG A 34 -0.76 -16.51 -3.95
C ARG A 34 0.14 -17.71 -3.63
N LEU A 35 0.79 -17.66 -2.47
CA LEU A 35 1.53 -18.79 -1.93
C LEU A 35 0.57 -19.95 -1.68
N GLU A 36 1.01 -21.19 -1.94
CA GLU A 36 0.22 -22.40 -1.64
C GLU A 36 0.01 -22.54 -0.13
N SER A 37 1.06 -22.25 0.66
CA SER A 37 1.00 -22.24 2.11
C SER A 37 1.09 -20.80 2.61
N PRO A 38 0.03 -20.24 3.23
CA PRO A 38 0.07 -18.89 3.75
C PRO A 38 1.15 -18.72 4.82
N ARG A 39 1.72 -17.51 4.89
CA ARG A 39 2.65 -17.14 5.96
C ARG A 39 1.86 -17.03 7.26
N LEU A 40 2.46 -17.44 8.37
CA LEU A 40 1.84 -17.31 9.68
C LEU A 40 1.77 -15.85 10.13
N GLN A 41 2.78 -15.07 9.77
CA GLN A 41 2.85 -13.66 10.13
C GLN A 41 3.33 -12.82 8.95
N ILE A 42 2.54 -11.79 8.62
CA ILE A 42 2.91 -10.73 7.69
C ILE A 42 2.92 -9.44 8.51
N TYR A 43 4.03 -8.71 8.46
CA TYR A 43 4.20 -7.50 9.27
C TYR A 43 3.45 -6.30 8.68
N PRO A 44 3.02 -5.35 9.55
CA PRO A 44 2.37 -4.13 9.08
C PRO A 44 3.25 -3.37 8.09
N GLY A 45 2.64 -2.81 7.07
CA GLY A 45 3.34 -2.08 6.01
C GLY A 45 3.85 -2.97 4.87
N SER A 46 3.69 -4.28 4.95
CA SER A 46 4.09 -5.18 3.87
C SER A 46 3.27 -4.92 2.62
N VAL A 47 3.95 -4.81 1.49
CA VAL A 47 3.36 -4.63 0.17
C VAL A 47 3.41 -5.96 -0.56
N GLY A 48 2.28 -6.41 -1.07
CA GLY A 48 2.19 -7.73 -1.68
C GLY A 48 1.44 -7.79 -2.99
N ILE A 49 1.61 -8.91 -3.69
CA ILE A 49 0.92 -9.22 -4.93
C ILE A 49 0.20 -10.56 -4.76
N ALA A 50 -1.03 -10.62 -5.24
CA ALA A 50 -1.81 -11.85 -5.32
C ALA A 50 -2.61 -11.85 -6.61
N GLY A 51 -2.30 -12.80 -7.51
CA GLY A 51 -2.90 -12.82 -8.83
C GLY A 51 -2.60 -11.54 -9.59
N LYS A 52 -3.63 -10.82 -9.96
CA LYS A 52 -3.54 -9.54 -10.69
C LYS A 52 -3.66 -8.31 -9.79
N GLN A 53 -3.67 -8.51 -8.47
CA GLN A 53 -3.89 -7.45 -7.50
C GLN A 53 -2.64 -7.15 -6.70
N THR A 54 -2.52 -5.91 -6.26
CA THR A 54 -1.52 -5.49 -5.27
C THR A 54 -2.23 -4.82 -4.11
N GLY A 55 -1.59 -4.79 -2.96
CA GLY A 55 -2.14 -4.18 -1.77
C GLY A 55 -1.13 -4.09 -0.65
N MET A 56 -1.57 -3.51 0.46
CA MET A 56 -0.73 -3.29 1.63
C MET A 56 -1.41 -3.82 2.87
N TYR A 57 -0.64 -4.47 3.73
CA TYR A 57 -1.11 -4.98 5.01
C TYR A 57 -0.99 -3.89 6.08
N PRO A 58 -2.10 -3.41 6.64
CA PRO A 58 -2.06 -2.35 7.66
C PRO A 58 -1.72 -2.87 9.05
N SER A 59 -1.92 -4.17 9.29
CA SER A 59 -1.73 -4.80 10.59
C SER A 59 -1.12 -6.19 10.42
N MET A 60 -0.51 -6.71 11.48
CA MET A 60 0.02 -8.07 11.45
C MET A 60 -1.11 -9.08 11.25
N SER A 61 -0.92 -10.00 10.30
CA SER A 61 -1.89 -11.05 10.01
C SER A 61 -1.23 -12.22 9.28
N PRO A 62 -1.85 -13.40 9.26
CA PRO A 62 -1.46 -14.43 8.31
C PRO A 62 -1.92 -14.01 6.90
N GLY A 63 -1.30 -14.56 5.87
CA GLY A 63 -1.73 -14.32 4.50
C GLY A 63 -0.85 -14.99 3.47
N GLY A 64 -1.41 -15.16 2.29
CA GLY A 64 -0.76 -15.86 1.17
C GLY A 64 -0.26 -14.95 0.05
N TRP A 65 -0.30 -13.64 0.22
CA TRP A 65 0.20 -12.72 -0.78
C TRP A 65 1.73 -12.76 -0.82
N ARG A 66 2.27 -12.57 -2.01
CA ARG A 66 3.72 -12.53 -2.18
C ARG A 66 4.22 -11.14 -1.84
N ILE A 67 5.07 -11.06 -0.82
CA ILE A 67 5.58 -9.79 -0.30
C ILE A 67 6.72 -9.31 -1.18
N ILE A 68 6.59 -8.10 -1.71
CA ILE A 68 7.58 -7.49 -2.59
C ILE A 68 8.23 -6.24 -2.02
N GLY A 69 7.71 -5.72 -0.93
CA GLY A 69 8.23 -4.51 -0.33
C GLY A 69 7.56 -4.18 0.98
N ARG A 70 7.90 -3.01 1.51
CA ARG A 70 7.36 -2.52 2.77
C ARG A 70 7.27 -1.01 2.77
N THR A 71 6.19 -0.47 3.32
CA THR A 71 6.06 0.97 3.55
C THR A 71 6.25 1.30 5.02
N PRO A 72 6.91 2.41 5.35
CA PRO A 72 7.01 2.87 6.74
C PRO A 72 5.75 3.57 7.23
N LEU A 73 4.78 3.81 6.35
CA LEU A 73 3.55 4.50 6.71
C LEU A 73 2.64 3.63 7.58
N LYS A 74 1.96 4.27 8.51
CA LYS A 74 0.98 3.62 9.36
C LYS A 74 -0.38 3.69 8.67
N LEU A 75 -0.80 2.60 8.05
CA LEU A 75 -2.01 2.55 7.22
C LEU A 75 -3.29 2.51 8.04
N TYR A 76 -3.21 2.08 9.29
CA TYR A 76 -4.31 2.07 10.22
C TYR A 76 -3.83 2.54 11.59
N ASN A 77 -4.45 3.60 12.09
CA ASN A 77 -4.17 4.14 13.42
C ASN A 77 -5.49 4.40 14.15
N PRO A 78 -5.95 3.49 15.03
CA PRO A 78 -7.23 3.65 15.71
C PRO A 78 -7.27 4.84 16.69
N ASN A 79 -6.10 5.35 17.07
CA ASN A 79 -5.99 6.50 17.98
C ASN A 79 -5.98 7.85 17.26
N SER A 80 -6.02 7.85 15.94
CA SER A 80 -6.05 9.07 15.13
C SER A 80 -7.49 9.51 14.87
N GLU A 81 -7.70 10.81 14.65
CA GLU A 81 -8.98 11.35 14.17
C GLU A 81 -9.37 10.76 12.82
N THR A 82 -8.37 10.41 12.01
CA THR A 82 -8.56 9.73 10.73
C THR A 82 -7.84 8.38 10.80
N PRO A 83 -8.48 7.33 11.34
CA PRO A 83 -7.83 6.02 11.52
C PRO A 83 -7.32 5.40 10.22
N VAL A 84 -8.03 5.61 9.12
CA VAL A 84 -7.65 5.17 7.77
C VAL A 84 -7.76 6.38 6.85
N TYR A 85 -6.64 6.80 6.28
CA TYR A 85 -6.61 8.00 5.43
C TYR A 85 -6.73 7.70 3.92
N ILE A 86 -6.76 6.44 3.55
CA ILE A 86 -6.99 6.00 2.16
C ILE A 86 -8.45 5.59 2.05
N SER A 87 -9.13 6.06 1.01
CA SER A 87 -10.55 5.79 0.77
C SER A 87 -10.77 5.19 -0.62
N SER A 88 -11.87 4.46 -0.78
CA SER A 88 -12.31 3.99 -2.10
C SER A 88 -12.45 5.17 -3.04
N GLY A 89 -11.95 5.02 -4.25
CA GLY A 89 -11.92 6.09 -5.25
C GLY A 89 -10.64 6.89 -5.27
N ASP A 90 -9.79 6.77 -4.25
CA ASP A 90 -8.47 7.41 -4.25
C ASP A 90 -7.55 6.70 -5.25
N TYR A 91 -6.54 7.43 -5.70
CA TYR A 91 -5.42 6.86 -6.45
C TYR A 91 -4.18 6.94 -5.58
N ILE A 92 -3.40 5.88 -5.60
CA ILE A 92 -2.11 5.85 -4.91
C ILE A 92 -1.00 5.48 -5.89
N ARG A 93 0.18 5.98 -5.62
CA ARG A 93 1.39 5.61 -6.36
C ARG A 93 2.46 5.15 -5.38
N TYR A 94 3.04 4.02 -5.69
CA TYR A 94 4.21 3.55 -4.96
C TYR A 94 5.45 4.26 -5.47
N VAL A 95 6.30 4.68 -4.56
CA VAL A 95 7.58 5.31 -4.86
C VAL A 95 8.68 4.49 -4.21
N SER A 96 9.65 4.07 -5.01
CA SER A 96 10.81 3.34 -4.47
C SER A 96 11.71 4.31 -3.71
N ILE A 97 12.07 3.92 -2.49
CA ILE A 97 12.94 4.72 -1.62
C ILE A 97 14.11 3.89 -1.13
N SER A 98 15.17 4.56 -0.71
CA SER A 98 16.33 3.91 -0.10
C SER A 98 16.01 3.45 1.32
N GLU A 99 16.83 2.57 1.87
CA GLU A 99 16.71 2.15 3.27
C GLU A 99 16.87 3.33 4.23
N GLU A 100 17.77 4.26 3.92
CA GLU A 100 17.94 5.48 4.71
C GLU A 100 16.68 6.33 4.72
N GLU A 101 16.07 6.56 3.56
CA GLU A 101 14.79 7.28 3.45
C GLU A 101 13.67 6.56 4.20
N TYR A 102 13.63 5.23 4.10
CA TYR A 102 12.67 4.41 4.83
C TYR A 102 12.75 4.67 6.32
N ASN A 103 13.97 4.60 6.89
CA ASN A 103 14.18 4.80 8.31
C ASN A 103 13.86 6.23 8.76
N ASN A 104 14.18 7.23 7.93
CA ASN A 104 13.86 8.63 8.22
C ASN A 104 12.35 8.86 8.25
N ILE A 105 11.63 8.31 7.29
CA ILE A 105 10.16 8.41 7.24
C ILE A 105 9.54 7.66 8.42
N LEU A 106 10.05 6.49 8.75
CA LEU A 106 9.55 5.70 9.89
C LEU A 106 9.64 6.48 11.20
N LYS A 107 10.76 7.17 11.43
CA LYS A 107 10.91 8.03 12.62
C LYS A 107 9.89 9.15 12.65
N LYS A 108 9.63 9.80 11.50
CA LYS A 108 8.62 10.86 11.41
C LYS A 108 7.21 10.33 11.65
N VAL A 109 6.92 9.14 11.15
CA VAL A 109 5.62 8.48 11.37
C VAL A 109 5.44 8.17 12.85
N GLU A 110 6.46 7.61 13.51
CA GLU A 110 6.41 7.29 14.93
C GLU A 110 6.21 8.53 15.81
N ASN A 111 6.74 9.68 15.39
CA ASN A 111 6.62 10.96 16.08
C ASN A 111 5.40 11.78 15.64
N ASN A 112 4.54 11.24 14.78
CA ASN A 112 3.39 11.94 14.19
C ASN A 112 3.77 13.21 13.42
N GLU A 113 4.98 13.27 12.86
CA GLU A 113 5.51 14.42 12.13
C GLU A 113 5.42 14.26 10.61
N TYR A 114 5.13 13.04 10.12
CA TYR A 114 5.08 12.79 8.69
C TYR A 114 3.75 13.25 8.09
N LYS A 115 3.85 13.99 6.98
CA LYS A 115 2.69 14.43 6.22
C LYS A 115 2.72 13.79 4.84
N LEU A 116 1.62 13.12 4.46
CA LEU A 116 1.48 12.57 3.12
C LEU A 116 1.41 13.69 2.10
N ASN A 117 2.05 13.43 0.97
CA ASN A 117 1.92 14.30 -0.19
C ASN A 117 0.62 13.94 -0.92
N ILE A 118 -0.43 14.67 -0.63
CA ILE A 118 -1.75 14.46 -1.19
C ILE A 118 -2.10 15.67 -2.04
N HIS A 119 -2.55 15.43 -3.27
CA HIS A 119 -3.07 16.49 -4.12
C HIS A 119 -4.29 15.99 -4.88
N ARG A 120 -5.17 16.92 -5.19
CA ARG A 120 -6.36 16.63 -5.98
C ARG A 120 -6.02 16.75 -7.44
N VAL A 121 -6.45 15.76 -8.25
CA VAL A 121 -6.30 15.79 -9.68
C VAL A 121 -7.67 15.98 -10.33
N LYS A 122 -7.68 16.71 -11.45
CA LYS A 122 -8.89 16.89 -12.24
C LYS A 122 -9.16 15.62 -13.04
N ARG A 123 -10.43 15.43 -13.37
CA ARG A 123 -10.85 14.30 -14.20
C ARG A 123 -10.06 14.32 -15.53
N GLY A 124 -9.44 13.20 -15.85
CA GLY A 124 -8.65 13.01 -17.06
C GLY A 124 -7.14 13.20 -16.89
N GLU A 125 -6.67 13.87 -15.84
CA GLU A 125 -5.22 14.08 -15.63
C GLU A 125 -4.45 12.78 -15.43
N LEU A 126 -5.07 11.79 -14.76
CA LEU A 126 -4.44 10.51 -14.48
C LEU A 126 -4.30 9.61 -15.70
N ASN A 127 -5.04 9.90 -16.76
CA ASN A 127 -5.05 9.13 -18.00
C ASN A 127 -4.26 9.80 -19.12
N ALA A 128 -3.60 10.88 -18.79
CA ALA A 128 -2.83 11.65 -19.75
C ALA A 128 -1.48 11.00 -20.09
#